data_b50b2b5e445f6cbcee99a25bc6b3964c
#
_entry.id   b50b2b5e445f6cbcee99a25bc6b3964c
#
_cell.length_a   1.000
_cell.length_b   1.000
_cell.length_c   1.000
_cell.angle_alpha   90.00
_cell.angle_beta   90.00
_cell.angle_gamma   90.00
#
_symmetry.space_group_name_H-M   'P 1'
#
loop_
_entity.id
_entity.type
_entity.pdbx_description
1 polymer ?
#
loop_
_entity_poly.entity_id
_entity_poly.type
_entity_poly.pdbx_seq_one_letter_code
_entity_poly.pdbx_strand_id
1 'polypeptide(L)'
;FWGLDSSIPTASALSQQRAKLKPDALEAVFRHFNSASMELPPASFMDSHYRFLAADGSTCTFFSTPAFSSPDYYCCPGHSANGVYSMHLNAFYDLDTHTYTDALIQPVRCKNEFGAFCDIVDRHDVLDGIKNIYIGDRGYCSYNNMAHVVEQGQYFLFRTKDIHSKGLVGNFNFPDAESFDIDVSVILV
;
A
#
# COMPACT_ATOMS: atom_id res chain seq x y z
N PHE A 1 -22.11 -14.35 -16.62
CA PHE A 1 -23.41 -14.61 -15.92
C PHE A 1 -23.24 -15.92 -15.17
N TRP A 2 -23.13 -15.84 -13.86
CA TRP A 2 -23.17 -16.99 -12.98
C TRP A 2 -24.62 -17.48 -12.94
N GLY A 3 -24.84 -18.72 -13.34
CA GLY A 3 -26.13 -19.37 -13.20
C GLY A 3 -26.46 -19.56 -11.73
N LEU A 4 -27.09 -18.55 -11.12
CA LEU A 4 -27.52 -18.61 -9.74
C LEU A 4 -28.80 -19.47 -9.71
N ASP A 5 -28.72 -20.65 -9.15
CA ASP A 5 -29.88 -21.48 -8.90
C ASP A 5 -30.51 -21.19 -7.52
N SER A 6 -31.58 -21.91 -7.18
CA SER A 6 -32.34 -21.74 -5.94
C SER A 6 -31.55 -22.04 -4.64
N SER A 7 -30.28 -22.40 -4.73
CA SER A 7 -29.42 -22.77 -3.61
C SER A 7 -28.61 -21.60 -3.03
N ILE A 8 -28.90 -20.35 -3.43
CA ILE A 8 -28.19 -19.17 -2.96
C ILE A 8 -28.39 -19.01 -1.45
N PRO A 9 -27.29 -18.95 -0.66
CA PRO A 9 -27.39 -18.75 0.76
C PRO A 9 -28.07 -17.41 1.11
N THR A 10 -28.87 -17.38 2.14
CA THR A 10 -29.43 -16.12 2.67
C THR A 10 -28.34 -15.24 3.25
N ALA A 11 -28.55 -13.94 3.33
CA ALA A 11 -27.61 -13.01 3.98
C ALA A 11 -27.28 -13.42 5.43
N SER A 12 -28.26 -13.96 6.16
CA SER A 12 -28.07 -14.49 7.51
C SER A 12 -27.15 -15.73 7.51
N ALA A 13 -27.36 -16.66 6.59
CA ALA A 13 -26.52 -17.84 6.45
C ALA A 13 -25.07 -17.44 6.11
N LEU A 14 -24.86 -16.48 5.19
CA LEU A 14 -23.55 -15.96 4.85
C LEU A 14 -22.87 -15.32 6.08
N SER A 15 -23.58 -14.51 6.85
CA SER A 15 -23.06 -13.87 8.06
C SER A 15 -22.62 -14.90 9.10
N GLN A 16 -23.41 -15.96 9.31
CA GLN A 16 -23.06 -17.05 10.25
C GLN A 16 -21.87 -17.87 9.77
N GLN A 17 -21.78 -18.17 8.47
CA GLN A 17 -20.66 -18.93 7.93
C GLN A 17 -19.35 -18.12 7.92
N ARG A 18 -19.43 -16.80 7.73
CA ARG A 18 -18.26 -15.93 7.81
C ARG A 18 -17.54 -16.00 9.16
N ALA A 19 -18.28 -16.19 10.25
CA ALA A 19 -17.71 -16.35 11.59
C ALA A 19 -16.87 -17.64 11.75
N LYS A 20 -16.99 -18.58 10.82
CA LYS A 20 -16.22 -19.85 10.81
C LYS A 20 -14.94 -19.77 9.97
N LEU A 21 -14.72 -18.66 9.24
CA LEU A 21 -13.48 -18.48 8.50
C LEU A 21 -12.30 -18.41 9.48
N LYS A 22 -11.23 -19.09 9.15
CA LYS A 22 -9.98 -18.95 9.90
C LYS A 22 -9.44 -17.53 9.74
N PRO A 23 -8.76 -16.97 10.72
CA PRO A 23 -8.22 -15.60 10.66
C PRO A 23 -7.32 -15.33 9.45
N ASP A 24 -6.54 -16.33 9.04
CA ASP A 24 -5.59 -16.30 7.92
C ASP A 24 -6.18 -16.63 6.55
N ALA A 25 -7.45 -17.06 6.50
CA ALA A 25 -8.07 -17.53 5.24
C ALA A 25 -8.13 -16.44 4.17
N LEU A 26 -8.45 -15.20 4.55
CA LEU A 26 -8.55 -14.08 3.60
C LEU A 26 -7.17 -13.68 3.09
N GLU A 27 -6.16 -13.69 3.94
CA GLU A 27 -4.78 -13.44 3.53
C GLU A 27 -4.29 -14.53 2.56
N ALA A 28 -4.56 -15.80 2.87
CA ALA A 28 -4.18 -16.90 1.99
C ALA A 28 -4.84 -16.80 0.60
N VAL A 29 -6.13 -16.44 0.55
CA VAL A 29 -6.84 -16.21 -0.72
C VAL A 29 -6.23 -15.03 -1.48
N PHE A 30 -5.97 -13.92 -0.80
CA PHE A 30 -5.36 -12.73 -1.40
C PHE A 30 -3.98 -13.04 -2.01
N ARG A 31 -3.12 -13.73 -1.27
CA ARG A 31 -1.79 -14.11 -1.75
C ARG A 31 -1.86 -15.10 -2.92
N HIS A 32 -2.74 -16.10 -2.83
CA HIS A 32 -2.93 -17.05 -3.92
C HIS A 32 -3.46 -16.38 -5.20
N PHE A 33 -4.41 -15.45 -5.06
CA PHE A 33 -4.91 -14.67 -6.19
C PHE A 33 -3.79 -13.86 -6.84
N ASN A 34 -2.97 -13.19 -6.06
CA ASN A 34 -1.86 -12.39 -6.58
C ASN A 34 -0.82 -13.26 -7.29
N SER A 35 -0.42 -14.40 -6.71
CA SER A 35 0.51 -15.33 -7.35
C SER A 35 -0.04 -15.82 -8.69
N ALA A 36 -1.32 -16.22 -8.75
CA ALA A 36 -1.95 -16.66 -10.01
C ALA A 36 -2.06 -15.51 -11.03
N SER A 37 -2.27 -14.27 -10.57
CA SER A 37 -2.34 -13.09 -11.45
C SER A 37 -0.98 -12.74 -12.06
N MET A 38 0.11 -13.01 -11.35
CA MET A 38 1.48 -12.77 -11.83
C MET A 38 1.88 -13.75 -12.95
N GLU A 39 1.23 -14.91 -13.06
CA GLU A 39 1.46 -15.87 -14.14
C GLU A 39 0.78 -15.44 -15.47
N LEU A 40 -0.12 -14.47 -15.41
CA LEU A 40 -0.76 -13.93 -16.61
C LEU A 40 0.20 -12.97 -17.32
N PRO A 41 0.27 -13.01 -18.67
CA PRO A 41 1.08 -12.03 -19.39
C PRO A 41 0.59 -10.63 -19.06
N PRO A 42 1.50 -9.66 -18.82
CA PRO A 42 1.12 -8.30 -18.55
C PRO A 42 0.26 -7.78 -19.70
N ALA A 43 -0.90 -7.23 -19.37
CA ALA A 43 -1.67 -6.46 -20.34
C ALA A 43 -0.80 -5.26 -20.72
N SER A 44 -0.24 -5.29 -21.92
CA SER A 44 0.75 -4.32 -22.38
C SER A 44 0.12 -2.92 -22.55
N PHE A 45 0.01 -2.20 -21.45
CA PHE A 45 -0.40 -0.81 -21.48
C PHE A 45 0.82 0.14 -21.56
N MET A 46 1.97 -0.30 -21.06
CA MET A 46 3.25 0.40 -21.12
C MET A 46 4.36 -0.57 -21.52
N ASP A 47 5.57 -0.08 -21.64
CA ASP A 47 6.74 -0.88 -21.97
C ASP A 47 6.82 -2.12 -21.06
N SER A 48 6.87 -3.31 -21.67
CA SER A 48 6.83 -4.61 -21.00
C SER A 48 7.97 -4.87 -19.99
N HIS A 49 8.85 -3.89 -19.79
CA HIS A 49 9.98 -3.98 -18.87
C HIS A 49 9.72 -3.31 -17.50
N TYR A 50 8.65 -2.57 -17.35
CA TYR A 50 8.33 -1.83 -16.13
C TYR A 50 6.92 -2.17 -15.63
N ARG A 51 6.79 -2.17 -14.30
CA ARG A 51 5.54 -2.34 -13.59
C ARG A 51 5.35 -1.19 -12.62
N PHE A 52 4.21 -0.54 -12.64
CA PHE A 52 3.91 0.64 -11.84
C PHE A 52 3.07 0.27 -10.63
N LEU A 53 3.62 0.43 -9.42
CA LEU A 53 3.00 0.05 -8.16
C LEU A 53 2.75 1.30 -7.31
N ALA A 54 1.49 1.72 -7.21
CA ALA A 54 1.10 2.86 -6.39
C ALA A 54 0.93 2.43 -4.92
N ALA A 55 1.62 3.13 -4.02
CA ALA A 55 1.52 2.95 -2.57
C ALA A 55 0.58 3.99 -1.98
N ASP A 56 -0.38 3.55 -1.17
CA ASP A 56 -1.27 4.44 -0.42
C ASP A 56 -1.70 3.82 0.91
N GLY A 57 -2.02 4.69 1.86
CA GLY A 57 -2.48 4.31 3.19
C GLY A 57 -3.86 4.88 3.51
N SER A 58 -4.75 4.04 4.02
CA SER A 58 -6.11 4.44 4.40
C SER A 58 -6.48 3.98 5.80
N THR A 59 -7.16 4.84 6.56
CA THR A 59 -7.70 4.47 7.87
C THR A 59 -9.13 4.01 7.73
N CYS A 60 -9.39 2.78 8.15
CA CYS A 60 -10.71 2.16 8.14
C CYS A 60 -11.27 2.05 9.56
N THR A 61 -12.47 2.60 9.77
CA THR A 61 -13.20 2.46 11.03
C THR A 61 -14.08 1.22 10.97
N PHE A 62 -14.15 0.48 12.06
CA PHE A 62 -14.98 -0.70 12.18
C PHE A 62 -15.78 -0.73 13.49
N PHE A 63 -16.89 -1.45 13.47
CA PHE A 63 -17.68 -1.65 14.67
C PHE A 63 -17.04 -2.72 15.54
N SER A 64 -16.79 -2.38 16.80
CA SER A 64 -16.34 -3.36 17.78
C SER A 64 -17.51 -4.21 18.29
N THR A 65 -17.22 -5.45 18.65
CA THR A 65 -18.09 -6.27 19.48
C THR A 65 -17.63 -6.18 20.94
N PRO A 66 -18.47 -6.51 21.92
CA PRO A 66 -18.04 -6.54 23.32
C PRO A 66 -16.84 -7.47 23.60
N ALA A 67 -16.62 -8.44 22.72
CA ALA A 67 -15.47 -9.35 22.78
C ALA A 67 -14.15 -8.75 22.25
N PHE A 68 -14.21 -7.62 21.52
CA PHE A 68 -13.02 -6.95 20.98
C PHE A 68 -12.67 -5.75 21.86
N SER A 69 -11.53 -5.83 22.54
CA SER A 69 -11.09 -4.79 23.50
C SER A 69 -9.61 -4.46 23.36
N SER A 70 -9.08 -4.39 22.15
CA SER A 70 -7.67 -4.01 21.94
C SER A 70 -7.49 -2.49 21.96
N PRO A 71 -6.71 -1.94 22.90
CA PRO A 71 -6.48 -0.50 23.01
C PRO A 71 -5.72 0.08 21.82
N ASP A 72 -4.94 -0.72 21.10
CA ASP A 72 -4.14 -0.27 19.97
C ASP A 72 -4.99 0.15 18.75
N TYR A 73 -6.19 -0.43 18.67
CA TYR A 73 -7.16 -0.09 17.63
C TYR A 73 -8.12 1.03 18.03
N TYR A 74 -8.12 1.46 19.29
CA TYR A 74 -9.05 2.47 19.80
C TYR A 74 -8.47 3.87 19.71
N CYS A 75 -9.18 4.79 19.05
CA CYS A 75 -8.79 6.19 18.96
C CYS A 75 -10.01 7.12 19.09
N CYS A 76 -9.75 8.34 19.52
CA CYS A 76 -10.74 9.41 19.56
C CYS A 76 -10.41 10.41 18.45
N PRO A 77 -11.11 10.39 17.32
CA PRO A 77 -10.85 11.29 16.22
C PRO A 77 -11.27 12.71 16.57
N GLY A 78 -10.39 13.67 16.37
CA GLY A 78 -10.63 15.10 16.59
C GLY A 78 -11.03 15.43 18.03
N HIS A 79 -12.11 16.17 18.18
CA HIS A 79 -12.69 16.57 19.48
C HIS A 79 -13.85 15.68 19.94
N SER A 80 -14.00 14.49 19.38
CA SER A 80 -15.08 13.57 19.75
C SER A 80 -14.84 13.05 21.18
N ALA A 81 -15.89 13.09 22.00
CA ALA A 81 -15.91 12.47 23.32
C ALA A 81 -15.99 10.94 23.24
N ASN A 82 -16.45 10.42 22.10
CA ASN A 82 -16.61 8.99 21.85
C ASN A 82 -15.49 8.50 20.93
N GLY A 83 -14.77 7.47 21.37
CA GLY A 83 -13.76 6.82 20.55
C GLY A 83 -14.37 5.82 19.58
N VAL A 84 -13.59 5.49 18.59
CA VAL A 84 -13.91 4.48 17.58
C VAL A 84 -12.76 3.49 17.45
N TYR A 85 -13.07 2.29 16.95
CA TYR A 85 -12.04 1.33 16.57
C TYR A 85 -11.66 1.53 15.11
N SER A 86 -10.35 1.64 14.87
CA SER A 86 -9.83 1.86 13.54
C SER A 86 -8.56 1.07 13.30
N MET A 87 -8.33 0.70 12.05
CA MET A 87 -7.11 0.13 11.55
C MET A 87 -6.58 0.97 10.40
N HIS A 88 -5.28 0.93 10.20
CA HIS A 88 -4.63 1.54 9.06
C HIS A 88 -4.22 0.46 8.07
N LEU A 89 -4.71 0.58 6.84
CA LEU A 89 -4.37 -0.29 5.72
C LEU A 89 -3.33 0.41 4.87
N ASN A 90 -2.17 -0.18 4.70
CA ASN A 90 -1.19 0.20 3.71
C ASN A 90 -1.28 -0.81 2.56
N ALA A 91 -1.34 -0.35 1.33
CA ALA A 91 -1.53 -1.23 0.19
C ALA A 91 -0.72 -0.77 -1.02
N PHE A 92 -0.30 -1.73 -1.83
CA PHE A 92 0.29 -1.50 -3.13
C PHE A 92 -0.69 -1.93 -4.22
N TYR A 93 -0.91 -1.04 -5.17
CA TYR A 93 -1.84 -1.22 -6.27
C TYR A 93 -1.08 -1.17 -7.60
N ASP A 94 -1.25 -2.20 -8.39
CA ASP A 94 -0.69 -2.30 -9.72
C ASP A 94 -1.56 -1.54 -10.71
N LEU A 95 -0.97 -0.55 -11.38
CA LEU A 95 -1.68 0.34 -12.31
C LEU A 95 -1.99 -0.33 -13.66
N ASP A 96 -1.28 -1.41 -14.02
CA ASP A 96 -1.50 -2.14 -15.26
C ASP A 96 -2.60 -3.19 -15.10
N THR A 97 -2.53 -3.99 -14.06
CA THR A 97 -3.51 -5.07 -13.81
C THR A 97 -4.74 -4.62 -13.05
N HIS A 98 -4.72 -3.40 -12.50
CA HIS A 98 -5.77 -2.86 -11.63
C HIS A 98 -6.07 -3.73 -10.41
N THR A 99 -5.03 -4.34 -9.83
CA THR A 99 -5.15 -5.20 -8.66
C THR A 99 -4.28 -4.72 -7.50
N TYR A 100 -4.69 -5.03 -6.28
CA TYR A 100 -3.81 -4.86 -5.12
C TYR A 100 -2.82 -6.03 -5.08
N THR A 101 -1.54 -5.73 -5.03
CA THR A 101 -0.46 -6.72 -5.05
C THR A 101 0.00 -7.13 -3.67
N ASP A 102 0.00 -6.20 -2.74
CA ASP A 102 0.30 -6.45 -1.34
C ASP A 102 -0.46 -5.48 -0.44
N ALA A 103 -0.63 -5.88 0.82
CA ALA A 103 -1.29 -5.08 1.83
C ALA A 103 -0.76 -5.40 3.23
N LEU A 104 -0.71 -4.39 4.10
CA LEU A 104 -0.34 -4.53 5.50
C LEU A 104 -1.30 -3.74 6.37
N ILE A 105 -1.89 -4.43 7.35
CA ILE A 105 -2.83 -3.84 8.30
C ILE A 105 -2.11 -3.55 9.60
N GLN A 106 -2.24 -2.33 10.10
CA GLN A 106 -1.69 -1.89 11.38
C GLN A 106 -2.79 -1.37 12.30
N PRO A 107 -2.68 -1.59 13.63
CA PRO A 107 -3.50 -0.87 14.60
C PRO A 107 -3.31 0.63 14.43
N VAL A 108 -4.39 1.41 14.53
CA VAL A 108 -4.34 2.86 14.28
C VAL A 108 -3.34 3.61 15.18
N ARG A 109 -3.12 3.14 16.41
CA ARG A 109 -2.15 3.73 17.35
C ARG A 109 -0.70 3.36 17.05
N CYS A 110 -0.48 2.28 16.33
CA CYS A 110 0.83 1.77 15.95
C CYS A 110 1.13 2.00 14.46
N LYS A 111 0.36 2.89 13.83
CA LYS A 111 0.50 3.16 12.41
C LYS A 111 1.88 3.75 12.10
N ASN A 112 2.54 3.12 11.14
CA ASN A 112 3.83 3.54 10.60
C ASN A 112 3.86 3.30 9.09
N GLU A 113 3.44 4.30 8.33
CA GLU A 113 3.36 4.21 6.87
C GLU A 113 4.72 4.01 6.21
N PHE A 114 5.77 4.64 6.76
CA PHE A 114 7.14 4.46 6.25
C PHE A 114 7.64 3.03 6.44
N GLY A 115 7.51 2.50 7.67
CA GLY A 115 7.90 1.12 7.95
C GLY A 115 7.08 0.12 7.13
N ALA A 116 5.77 0.34 7.00
CA ALA A 116 4.91 -0.51 6.19
C ALA A 116 5.30 -0.50 4.71
N PHE A 117 5.70 0.65 4.16
CA PHE A 117 6.22 0.75 2.80
C PHE A 117 7.49 -0.10 2.63
N CYS A 118 8.47 0.07 3.52
CA CYS A 118 9.72 -0.70 3.49
C CYS A 118 9.44 -2.21 3.63
N ASP A 119 8.63 -2.61 4.60
CA ASP A 119 8.28 -4.02 4.83
C ASP A 119 7.63 -4.67 3.59
N ILE A 120 6.80 -3.91 2.87
CA ILE A 120 6.18 -4.42 1.63
C ILE A 120 7.21 -4.46 0.49
N VAL A 121 8.03 -3.43 0.30
CA VAL A 121 9.09 -3.41 -0.73
C VAL A 121 10.05 -4.58 -0.55
N ASP A 122 10.49 -4.84 0.69
CA ASP A 122 11.48 -5.86 1.00
C ASP A 122 10.99 -7.29 0.76
N ARG A 123 9.67 -7.51 0.90
CA ARG A 123 9.06 -8.83 0.71
C ARG A 123 8.35 -9.02 -0.63
N HIS A 124 8.26 -7.96 -1.44
CA HIS A 124 7.51 -7.99 -2.69
C HIS A 124 8.26 -8.79 -3.76
N ASP A 125 7.57 -9.77 -4.33
CA ASP A 125 8.14 -10.58 -5.41
C ASP A 125 8.39 -9.73 -6.66
N VAL A 126 9.60 -9.86 -7.21
CA VAL A 126 10.01 -9.19 -8.44
C VAL A 126 9.97 -10.20 -9.58
N LEU A 127 9.27 -9.85 -10.65
CA LEU A 127 9.20 -10.68 -11.85
C LEU A 127 10.52 -10.60 -12.64
N ASP A 128 10.98 -11.74 -13.16
CA ASP A 128 12.18 -11.79 -13.98
C ASP A 128 12.09 -10.88 -15.20
N GLY A 129 13.10 -10.03 -15.39
CA GLY A 129 13.19 -9.09 -16.50
C GLY A 129 12.28 -7.86 -16.40
N ILE A 130 11.50 -7.74 -15.32
CA ILE A 130 10.63 -6.59 -15.06
C ILE A 130 11.15 -5.77 -13.90
N LYS A 131 11.11 -4.46 -14.03
CA LYS A 131 11.46 -3.52 -12.96
C LYS A 131 10.20 -2.89 -12.36
N ASN A 132 10.07 -2.95 -11.05
CA ASN A 132 9.03 -2.24 -10.34
C ASN A 132 9.39 -0.76 -10.20
N ILE A 133 8.44 0.11 -10.49
CA ILE A 133 8.49 1.55 -10.18
C ILE A 133 7.47 1.80 -9.08
N TYR A 134 7.94 2.04 -7.87
CA TYR A 134 7.09 2.32 -6.72
C TYR A 134 6.70 3.80 -6.71
N ILE A 135 5.40 4.07 -6.81
CA ILE A 135 4.83 5.41 -6.86
C ILE A 135 4.23 5.76 -5.50
N GLY A 136 4.62 6.89 -4.95
CA GLY A 136 4.08 7.37 -3.68
C GLY A 136 3.88 8.87 -3.66
N ASP A 137 2.96 9.30 -2.81
CA ASP A 137 2.77 10.71 -2.55
C ASP A 137 3.93 11.31 -1.71
N ARG A 138 3.85 12.62 -1.41
CA ARG A 138 4.87 13.30 -0.62
C ARG A 138 5.07 12.73 0.79
N GLY A 139 4.12 11.94 1.30
CA GLY A 139 4.21 11.25 2.56
C GLY A 139 5.25 10.13 2.53
N TYR A 140 5.50 9.51 1.38
CA TYR A 140 6.47 8.42 1.20
C TYR A 140 7.87 8.91 0.84
N CYS A 141 8.04 10.19 0.51
CA CYS A 141 9.31 10.76 0.06
C CYS A 141 10.31 10.88 1.23
N SER A 142 11.10 9.85 1.45
CA SER A 142 12.18 9.81 2.44
C SER A 142 13.39 9.05 1.90
N TYR A 143 14.58 9.39 2.38
CA TYR A 143 15.81 8.68 2.00
C TYR A 143 15.76 7.20 2.36
N ASN A 144 15.17 6.85 3.49
CA ASN A 144 15.03 5.46 3.91
C ASN A 144 14.17 4.65 2.93
N ASN A 145 13.00 5.17 2.53
CA ASN A 145 12.15 4.49 1.56
C ASN A 145 12.84 4.35 0.19
N MET A 146 13.55 5.40 -0.24
CA MET A 146 14.35 5.35 -1.48
C MET A 146 15.45 4.29 -1.39
N ALA A 147 16.16 4.21 -0.26
CA ALA A 147 17.22 3.23 -0.05
C ALA A 147 16.70 1.79 -0.15
N HIS A 148 15.60 1.45 0.52
CA HIS A 148 14.99 0.12 0.42
C HIS A 148 14.65 -0.25 -1.03
N VAL A 149 14.07 0.67 -1.81
CA VAL A 149 13.75 0.43 -3.22
C VAL A 149 15.01 0.21 -4.05
N VAL A 150 16.05 1.03 -3.86
CA VAL A 150 17.32 0.94 -4.60
C VAL A 150 18.10 -0.33 -4.24
N GLU A 151 18.10 -0.73 -2.96
CA GLU A 151 18.74 -1.97 -2.51
C GLU A 151 18.11 -3.21 -3.14
N GLN A 152 16.80 -3.17 -3.41
CA GLN A 152 16.10 -4.22 -4.17
C GLN A 152 16.34 -4.12 -5.70
N GLY A 153 17.15 -3.16 -6.15
CA GLY A 153 17.43 -2.93 -7.57
C GLY A 153 16.23 -2.44 -8.37
N GLN A 154 15.30 -1.78 -7.72
CA GLN A 154 14.05 -1.25 -8.29
C GLN A 154 14.09 0.29 -8.39
N TYR A 155 13.02 0.89 -8.87
CA TYR A 155 12.89 2.33 -9.07
C TYR A 155 11.74 2.91 -8.25
N PHE A 156 11.81 4.20 -7.98
CA PHE A 156 10.72 4.93 -7.31
C PHE A 156 10.37 6.22 -8.07
N LEU A 157 9.12 6.64 -7.90
CA LEU A 157 8.59 7.92 -8.37
C LEU A 157 7.79 8.57 -7.24
N PHE A 158 8.44 9.43 -6.47
CA PHE A 158 7.80 10.10 -5.33
C PHE A 158 7.51 11.56 -5.63
N ARG A 159 6.29 11.96 -5.33
CA ARG A 159 5.96 13.38 -5.28
C ARG A 159 6.69 14.01 -4.10
N THR A 160 7.35 15.14 -4.32
CA THR A 160 8.03 15.89 -3.26
C THR A 160 7.18 17.03 -2.73
N LYS A 161 7.57 17.61 -1.61
CA LYS A 161 7.08 18.91 -1.17
C LYS A 161 7.64 20.01 -2.07
N ASP A 162 7.11 21.22 -1.91
CA ASP A 162 7.64 22.41 -2.58
C ASP A 162 9.15 22.51 -2.39
N ILE A 163 9.87 22.89 -3.45
CA ILE A 163 11.34 23.05 -3.47
C ILE A 163 11.85 24.08 -2.47
N HIS A 164 11.02 25.05 -2.09
CA HIS A 164 11.35 26.06 -1.08
C HIS A 164 10.97 25.63 0.35
N SER A 165 10.41 24.42 0.52
CA SER A 165 10.08 23.88 1.82
C SER A 165 11.34 23.35 2.52
N LYS A 166 11.28 23.24 3.87
CA LYS A 166 12.32 22.53 4.65
C LYS A 166 12.29 21.01 4.47
N GLY A 167 11.76 20.52 3.34
CA GLY A 167 11.70 19.10 3.02
C GLY A 167 13.02 18.58 2.43
N LEU A 168 13.01 17.32 2.03
CA LEU A 168 14.16 16.58 1.47
C LEU A 168 14.82 17.34 0.31
N VAL A 169 14.00 17.89 -0.60
CA VAL A 169 14.50 18.58 -1.80
C VAL A 169 14.89 20.04 -1.56
N GLY A 170 14.48 20.64 -0.45
CA GLY A 170 14.76 22.04 -0.15
C GLY A 170 16.25 22.38 0.11
N ASN A 171 17.10 21.35 0.22
CA ASN A 171 18.55 21.51 0.39
C ASN A 171 19.31 21.47 -0.95
N PHE A 172 18.63 21.25 -2.05
CA PHE A 172 19.25 21.20 -3.38
C PHE A 172 19.24 22.58 -4.03
N ASN A 173 20.27 22.86 -4.80
CA ASN A 173 20.33 24.09 -5.61
C ASN A 173 19.60 23.86 -6.92
N PHE A 174 18.36 24.31 -6.97
CA PHE A 174 17.55 24.27 -8.17
C PHE A 174 17.71 25.52 -9.04
N PRO A 175 17.51 25.43 -10.37
CA PRO A 175 17.45 26.60 -11.25
C PRO A 175 16.27 27.49 -10.85
N ASP A 176 16.45 28.83 -11.01
CA ASP A 176 15.34 29.79 -10.89
C ASP A 176 14.56 29.79 -12.22
N ALA A 177 13.76 28.75 -12.44
CA ALA A 177 12.97 28.53 -13.64
C ALA A 177 11.60 27.93 -13.26
N GLU A 178 10.58 28.24 -14.04
CA GLU A 178 9.21 27.77 -13.83
C GLU A 178 9.10 26.23 -13.93
N SER A 179 9.89 25.63 -14.81
CA SER A 179 10.03 24.16 -14.89
C SER A 179 11.46 23.78 -15.26
N PHE A 180 11.93 22.66 -14.73
CA PHE A 180 13.27 22.14 -14.98
C PHE A 180 13.29 20.62 -14.79
N ASP A 181 14.29 20.00 -15.40
CA ASP A 181 14.66 18.60 -15.22
C ASP A 181 16.16 18.53 -14.96
N ILE A 182 16.56 17.99 -13.81
CA ILE A 182 17.97 17.94 -13.38
C ILE A 182 18.28 16.65 -12.66
N ASP A 183 19.50 16.19 -12.86
CA ASP A 183 20.07 15.09 -12.08
C ASP A 183 20.67 15.60 -10.76
N VAL A 184 20.31 14.95 -9.67
CA VAL A 184 20.85 15.25 -8.34
C VAL A 184 21.46 13.99 -7.75
N SER A 185 22.72 14.07 -7.34
CA SER A 185 23.41 12.99 -6.64
C SER A 185 23.46 13.24 -5.15
N VAL A 186 23.04 12.27 -4.35
CA VAL A 186 23.03 12.33 -2.89
C VAL A 186 23.84 11.17 -2.33
N ILE A 187 24.74 11.47 -1.42
CA ILE A 187 25.46 10.46 -0.65
C ILE A 187 24.73 10.32 0.69
N LEU A 188 24.17 9.16 0.94
CA LEU A 188 23.58 8.81 2.22
C LEU A 188 24.70 8.26 3.12
N VAL A 189 24.88 8.90 4.29
CA VAL A 189 25.90 8.54 5.28
C VAL A 189 25.23 8.03 6.54
#